data_440338f712dd26ff68c0f34b4aa62b7c
#
_entry.id   440338f712dd26ff68c0f34b4aa62b7c
#
_cell.length_a   1.000
_cell.length_b   1.000
_cell.length_c   1.000
_cell.angle_alpha   90.00
_cell.angle_beta   90.00
_cell.angle_gamma   90.00
#
_symmetry.space_group_name_H-M   'P 1'
#
loop_
_entity.id
_entity.type
_entity.pdbx_description
1 polymer ?
#
loop_
_entity_poly.entity_id
_entity_poly.type
_entity_poly.pdbx_seq_one_letter_code
_entity_poly.pdbx_strand_id
1 'polypeptide(L)'
;TETELVFAFRGTEINDFADIKADLKFKRVPVGTDHEAGTVHRGFKAALDNVWDVFKEDYDRLREGRTVTLTGHSLGAALATLAMSRLDNYEAELFTFGSPRVGSREFKTVFNFKFDKVYRFRNHNDVVTRHPLSFWNYRHVGLWFYFDGDGDCVTSPNFWHRLKQFGSGMLEGFMDKKIDSFADHSVSNYVKLTREL
;
A
#
# COMPACT_ATOMS: atom_id res chain seq x y z
N THR A 1 8.65 -19.41 -9.56
CA THR A 1 8.30 -20.58 -10.40
C THR A 1 8.83 -20.38 -11.81
N GLU A 2 8.66 -21.38 -12.70
CA GLU A 2 9.05 -21.24 -14.11
C GLU A 2 8.19 -20.20 -14.84
N THR A 3 6.94 -20.00 -14.43
CA THR A 3 5.97 -19.14 -15.09
C THR A 3 5.69 -17.83 -14.35
N GLU A 4 6.08 -17.73 -13.08
CA GLU A 4 5.77 -16.59 -12.22
C GLU A 4 7.01 -16.09 -11.50
N LEU A 5 7.11 -14.77 -11.37
CA LEU A 5 8.14 -14.06 -10.63
C LEU A 5 7.50 -13.11 -9.62
N VAL A 6 7.82 -13.28 -8.35
CA VAL A 6 7.29 -12.44 -7.26
C VAL A 6 8.42 -11.62 -6.65
N PHE A 7 8.26 -10.30 -6.63
CA PHE A 7 9.11 -9.38 -5.89
C PHE A 7 8.39 -8.88 -4.64
N ALA A 8 8.89 -9.25 -3.47
CA ALA A 8 8.35 -8.83 -2.19
C ALA A 8 9.24 -7.74 -1.56
N PHE A 9 8.69 -6.53 -1.44
CA PHE A 9 9.37 -5.42 -0.76
C PHE A 9 9.13 -5.53 0.74
N ARG A 10 10.24 -5.59 1.50
CA ARG A 10 10.17 -5.61 2.96
C ARG A 10 9.74 -4.24 3.49
N GLY A 11 8.79 -4.23 4.43
CA GLY A 11 8.47 -3.06 5.25
C GLY A 11 9.41 -2.92 6.45
N THR A 12 9.24 -1.83 7.19
CA THR A 12 9.86 -1.63 8.51
C THR A 12 8.94 -2.15 9.61
N GLU A 13 9.48 -2.42 10.79
CA GLU A 13 8.67 -2.77 11.96
C GLU A 13 7.84 -1.58 12.44
N ILE A 14 6.75 -1.85 13.18
CA ILE A 14 5.77 -0.83 13.60
C ILE A 14 6.43 0.28 14.44
N ASN A 15 7.43 -0.06 15.26
CA ASN A 15 8.15 0.91 16.08
C ASN A 15 8.95 1.90 15.22
N ASP A 16 9.60 1.42 14.17
CA ASP A 16 10.33 2.24 13.21
C ASP A 16 9.38 3.10 12.36
N PHE A 17 8.13 2.63 12.15
CA PHE A 17 7.13 3.42 11.44
C PHE A 17 6.67 4.67 12.24
N ALA A 18 6.70 4.62 13.57
CA ALA A 18 6.44 5.79 14.41
C ALA A 18 7.53 6.86 14.24
N ASP A 19 8.79 6.46 14.11
CA ASP A 19 9.92 7.36 13.83
C ASP A 19 9.87 7.89 12.39
N ILE A 20 9.55 7.05 11.44
CA ILE A 20 9.25 7.45 10.05
C ILE A 20 8.09 8.45 10.01
N LYS A 21 7.08 8.31 10.84
CA LYS A 21 5.95 9.24 10.96
C LYS A 21 6.35 10.57 11.59
N ALA A 22 7.28 10.59 12.54
CA ALA A 22 7.77 11.82 13.21
C ALA A 22 8.69 12.63 12.29
N ASP A 23 9.53 11.99 11.49
CA ASP A 23 10.46 12.62 10.54
C ASP A 23 9.86 12.91 9.16
N LEU A 24 8.75 12.30 8.82
CA LEU A 24 8.05 12.49 7.57
C LEU A 24 7.28 13.81 7.59
N LYS A 25 7.99 14.89 7.39
CA LYS A 25 7.41 16.06 6.74
C LYS A 25 6.77 15.54 5.48
N PHE A 26 5.43 15.57 5.41
CA PHE A 26 4.59 15.04 4.32
C PHE A 26 4.87 15.73 2.98
N LYS A 27 6.17 15.93 2.67
CA LYS A 27 6.65 16.56 1.46
C LYS A 27 6.50 15.57 0.31
N ARG A 28 5.88 16.09 -0.74
CA ARG A 28 5.77 15.38 -2.00
C ARG A 28 6.85 15.85 -2.96
N VAL A 29 7.29 14.95 -3.81
CA VAL A 29 8.23 15.18 -4.90
C VAL A 29 7.67 14.58 -6.18
N PRO A 30 8.05 15.07 -7.37
CA PRO A 30 7.66 14.44 -8.64
C PRO A 30 8.04 12.96 -8.67
N VAL A 31 7.22 12.14 -9.34
CA VAL A 31 7.50 10.70 -9.53
C VAL A 31 8.76 10.52 -10.36
N GLY A 32 8.87 11.24 -11.46
CA GLY A 32 10.00 11.27 -12.39
C GLY A 32 10.38 12.71 -12.71
N THR A 33 11.01 12.90 -13.85
CA THR A 33 11.31 14.25 -14.40
C THR A 33 10.07 14.95 -14.96
N ASP A 34 9.03 14.17 -15.27
CA ASP A 34 7.76 14.65 -15.80
C ASP A 34 6.78 14.94 -14.66
N HIS A 35 6.39 16.21 -14.54
CA HIS A 35 5.41 16.65 -13.53
C HIS A 35 3.98 16.16 -13.80
N GLU A 36 3.67 15.70 -15.01
CA GLU A 36 2.33 15.21 -15.40
C GLU A 36 1.99 13.88 -14.70
N ALA A 37 2.98 13.07 -14.36
CA ALA A 37 2.78 11.83 -13.61
C ALA A 37 2.38 12.04 -12.13
N GLY A 38 2.28 13.30 -11.67
CA GLY A 38 1.93 13.65 -10.32
C GLY A 38 3.10 13.58 -9.33
N THR A 39 2.77 13.64 -8.03
CA THR A 39 3.77 13.69 -6.96
C THR A 39 3.57 12.55 -5.97
N VAL A 40 4.66 12.09 -5.36
CA VAL A 40 4.67 11.01 -4.37
C VAL A 40 5.38 11.44 -3.09
N HIS A 41 5.20 10.66 -2.03
CA HIS A 41 5.85 10.90 -0.76
C HIS A 41 7.37 10.83 -0.90
N ARG A 42 8.07 11.90 -0.48
CA ARG A 42 9.54 12.02 -0.63
C ARG A 42 10.29 10.87 0.03
N GLY A 43 9.89 10.49 1.25
CA GLY A 43 10.55 9.42 1.98
C GLY A 43 10.38 8.04 1.32
N PHE A 44 9.19 7.74 0.79
CA PHE A 44 8.97 6.47 0.08
C PHE A 44 9.77 6.42 -1.23
N LYS A 45 9.83 7.56 -1.95
CA LYS A 45 10.65 7.65 -3.14
C LYS A 45 12.13 7.45 -2.82
N ALA A 46 12.66 8.12 -1.79
CA ALA A 46 14.07 7.98 -1.39
C ALA A 46 14.38 6.54 -0.92
N ALA A 47 13.47 5.90 -0.17
CA ALA A 47 13.66 4.50 0.24
C ALA A 47 13.69 3.54 -0.96
N LEU A 48 12.84 3.76 -1.96
CA LEU A 48 12.91 2.97 -3.20
C LEU A 48 14.19 3.26 -3.99
N ASP A 49 14.60 4.54 -4.07
CA ASP A 49 15.81 4.93 -4.82
C ASP A 49 17.05 4.19 -4.30
N ASN A 50 17.12 3.92 -2.98
CA ASN A 50 18.24 3.17 -2.38
C ASN A 50 18.33 1.70 -2.83
N VAL A 51 17.25 1.10 -3.29
CA VAL A 51 17.20 -0.31 -3.69
C VAL A 51 16.86 -0.49 -5.18
N TRP A 52 16.62 0.61 -5.87
CA TRP A 52 16.12 0.59 -7.23
C TRP A 52 17.03 -0.13 -8.22
N ASP A 53 18.31 0.15 -8.20
CA ASP A 53 19.25 -0.39 -9.18
C ASP A 53 19.38 -1.92 -9.04
N VAL A 54 19.50 -2.41 -7.80
CA VAL A 54 19.53 -3.85 -7.52
C VAL A 54 18.22 -4.53 -7.91
N PHE A 55 17.09 -3.93 -7.55
CA PHE A 55 15.78 -4.45 -7.94
C PHE A 55 15.63 -4.48 -9.47
N LYS A 56 16.01 -3.41 -10.15
CA LYS A 56 15.87 -3.29 -11.61
C LYS A 56 16.75 -4.29 -12.36
N GLU A 57 17.97 -4.52 -11.90
CA GLU A 57 18.87 -5.54 -12.46
C GLU A 57 18.26 -6.94 -12.31
N ASP A 58 17.79 -7.30 -11.12
CA ASP A 58 17.15 -8.59 -10.89
C ASP A 58 15.83 -8.73 -11.68
N TYR A 59 15.03 -7.66 -11.75
CA TYR A 59 13.82 -7.63 -12.55
C TYR A 59 14.12 -7.91 -14.03
N ASP A 60 15.08 -7.21 -14.64
CA ASP A 60 15.41 -7.38 -16.06
C ASP A 60 15.98 -8.77 -16.35
N ARG A 61 16.80 -9.29 -15.44
CA ARG A 61 17.42 -10.61 -15.57
C ARG A 61 16.41 -11.76 -15.45
N LEU A 62 15.40 -11.61 -14.58
CA LEU A 62 14.53 -12.72 -14.16
C LEU A 62 13.13 -12.71 -14.82
N ARG A 63 12.67 -11.57 -15.35
CA ARG A 63 11.28 -11.41 -15.82
C ARG A 63 10.95 -12.13 -17.12
N GLU A 64 11.93 -12.51 -17.93
CA GLU A 64 11.71 -13.02 -19.27
C GLU A 64 10.77 -14.25 -19.25
N GLY A 65 9.67 -14.17 -20.02
CA GLY A 65 8.67 -15.24 -20.13
C GLY A 65 7.81 -15.49 -18.88
N ARG A 66 7.89 -14.61 -17.84
CA ARG A 66 7.17 -14.79 -16.58
C ARG A 66 6.15 -13.69 -16.34
N THR A 67 5.03 -14.06 -15.74
CA THR A 67 4.13 -13.10 -15.10
C THR A 67 4.82 -12.50 -13.88
N VAL A 68 4.80 -11.18 -13.74
CA VAL A 68 5.45 -10.48 -12.64
C VAL A 68 4.43 -10.00 -11.64
N THR A 69 4.63 -10.37 -10.38
CA THR A 69 3.86 -9.88 -9.23
C THR A 69 4.76 -9.07 -8.31
N LEU A 70 4.34 -7.85 -7.97
CA LEU A 70 4.96 -7.06 -6.93
C LEU A 70 4.08 -7.08 -5.68
N THR A 71 4.70 -7.19 -4.52
CA THR A 71 3.95 -7.21 -3.26
C THR A 71 4.73 -6.55 -2.13
N GLY A 72 4.02 -6.18 -1.08
CA GLY A 72 4.61 -5.65 0.14
C GLY A 72 3.58 -5.33 1.21
N HIS A 73 4.07 -5.21 2.42
CA HIS A 73 3.30 -4.80 3.60
C HIS A 73 3.84 -3.47 4.13
N SER A 74 2.95 -2.59 4.62
CA SER A 74 3.35 -1.32 5.24
C SER A 74 4.19 -0.44 4.31
N LEU A 75 5.39 -0.01 4.73
CA LEU A 75 6.35 0.70 3.87
C LEU A 75 6.67 -0.11 2.60
N GLY A 76 6.84 -1.44 2.71
CA GLY A 76 7.09 -2.30 1.55
C GLY A 76 5.99 -2.22 0.50
N ALA A 77 4.73 -2.04 0.91
CA ALA A 77 3.61 -1.83 0.00
C ALA A 77 3.73 -0.48 -0.76
N ALA A 78 4.22 0.56 -0.11
CA ALA A 78 4.51 1.83 -0.77
C ALA A 78 5.67 1.71 -1.76
N LEU A 79 6.73 0.96 -1.41
CA LEU A 79 7.86 0.70 -2.30
C LEU A 79 7.43 -0.12 -3.52
N ALA A 80 6.66 -1.20 -3.33
CA ALA A 80 6.10 -2.01 -4.42
C ALA A 80 5.24 -1.16 -5.39
N THR A 81 4.40 -0.28 -4.84
CA THR A 81 3.59 0.66 -5.64
C THR A 81 4.47 1.60 -6.47
N LEU A 82 5.49 2.19 -5.88
CA LEU A 82 6.41 3.08 -6.58
C LEU A 82 7.28 2.32 -7.59
N ALA A 83 7.71 1.10 -7.27
CA ALA A 83 8.47 0.26 -8.19
C ALA A 83 7.62 -0.03 -9.44
N MET A 84 6.38 -0.48 -9.28
CA MET A 84 5.46 -0.70 -10.39
C MET A 84 5.28 0.56 -11.25
N SER A 85 5.16 1.73 -10.62
CA SER A 85 4.98 3.00 -11.36
C SER A 85 6.16 3.37 -12.27
N ARG A 86 7.37 2.82 -12.01
CA ARG A 86 8.59 3.03 -12.80
C ARG A 86 8.85 1.95 -13.84
N LEU A 87 8.11 0.83 -13.79
CA LEU A 87 8.22 -0.25 -14.75
C LEU A 87 7.32 0.01 -15.95
N ASP A 88 7.82 -0.31 -17.16
CA ASP A 88 7.04 -0.32 -18.39
C ASP A 88 6.42 -1.70 -18.64
N ASN A 89 5.84 -2.30 -17.58
CA ASN A 89 5.19 -3.60 -17.64
C ASN A 89 3.74 -3.46 -17.16
N TYR A 90 2.83 -3.21 -18.10
CA TYR A 90 1.40 -3.02 -17.83
C TYR A 90 0.67 -4.32 -17.46
N GLU A 91 1.27 -5.48 -17.72
CA GLU A 91 0.73 -6.79 -17.33
C GLU A 91 1.11 -7.23 -15.92
N ALA A 92 2.04 -6.51 -15.26
CA ALA A 92 2.42 -6.80 -13.90
C ALA A 92 1.25 -6.65 -12.93
N GLU A 93 1.25 -7.45 -11.87
CA GLU A 93 0.25 -7.42 -10.82
C GLU A 93 0.81 -6.81 -9.54
N LEU A 94 -0.02 -6.11 -8.78
CA LEU A 94 0.36 -5.52 -7.49
C LEU A 94 -0.61 -5.94 -6.39
N PHE A 95 -0.06 -6.56 -5.36
CA PHE A 95 -0.79 -6.89 -4.13
C PHE A 95 -0.18 -6.13 -2.95
N THR A 96 -0.96 -5.25 -2.31
CA THR A 96 -0.48 -4.45 -1.18
C THR A 96 -1.30 -4.68 0.07
N PHE A 97 -0.62 -4.83 1.21
CA PHE A 97 -1.23 -5.10 2.50
C PHE A 97 -0.87 -3.97 3.48
N GLY A 98 -1.88 -3.38 4.13
CA GLY A 98 -1.65 -2.28 5.06
C GLY A 98 -0.95 -1.06 4.46
N SER A 99 -1.11 -0.82 3.16
CA SER A 99 -0.39 0.24 2.44
C SER A 99 -0.77 1.63 2.93
N PRO A 100 0.21 2.52 3.23
CA PRO A 100 -0.06 3.95 3.37
C PRO A 100 -0.49 4.57 2.02
N ARG A 101 -0.96 5.83 2.04
CA ARG A 101 -1.20 6.57 0.80
C ARG A 101 0.12 7.03 0.20
N VAL A 102 0.34 6.70 -1.08
CA VAL A 102 1.67 6.83 -1.70
C VAL A 102 1.85 8.17 -2.40
N GLY A 103 0.82 8.68 -3.08
CA GLY A 103 0.98 9.86 -3.92
C GLY A 103 -0.27 10.71 -4.05
N SER A 104 -0.18 11.75 -4.87
CA SER A 104 -1.23 12.72 -5.11
C SER A 104 -2.42 12.15 -5.90
N ARG A 105 -3.47 12.96 -6.09
CA ARG A 105 -4.61 12.60 -6.94
C ARG A 105 -4.18 12.34 -8.38
N GLU A 106 -3.27 13.17 -8.89
CA GLU A 106 -2.72 13.05 -10.24
C GLU A 106 -1.94 11.75 -10.38
N PHE A 107 -1.07 11.43 -9.43
CA PHE A 107 -0.38 10.14 -9.39
C PHE A 107 -1.36 8.97 -9.42
N LYS A 108 -2.40 8.98 -8.56
CA LYS A 108 -3.44 7.95 -8.57
C LYS A 108 -4.09 7.82 -9.94
N THR A 109 -4.43 8.93 -10.58
CA THR A 109 -5.13 8.92 -11.87
C THR A 109 -4.27 8.29 -12.96
N VAL A 110 -3.01 8.71 -13.07
CA VAL A 110 -2.05 8.15 -14.04
C VAL A 110 -1.77 6.67 -13.75
N PHE A 111 -1.55 6.32 -12.48
CA PHE A 111 -1.27 4.96 -12.06
C PHE A 111 -2.42 4.00 -12.40
N ASN A 112 -3.65 4.35 -12.01
CA ASN A 112 -4.82 3.51 -12.27
C ASN A 112 -5.24 3.47 -13.76
N PHE A 113 -4.80 4.42 -14.56
CA PHE A 113 -4.95 4.38 -16.01
C PHE A 113 -3.96 3.39 -16.66
N LYS A 114 -2.75 3.31 -16.12
CA LYS A 114 -1.70 2.43 -16.62
C LYS A 114 -1.87 0.96 -16.18
N PHE A 115 -2.37 0.74 -14.97
CA PHE A 115 -2.38 -0.57 -14.32
C PHE A 115 -3.77 -0.92 -13.79
N ASP A 116 -4.32 -2.00 -14.25
CA ASP A 116 -5.65 -2.53 -13.88
C ASP A 116 -5.58 -3.66 -12.83
N LYS A 117 -4.47 -4.42 -12.80
CA LYS A 117 -4.25 -5.56 -11.88
C LYS A 117 -3.63 -5.10 -10.55
N VAL A 118 -4.31 -4.21 -9.83
CA VAL A 118 -3.80 -3.60 -8.60
C VAL A 118 -4.78 -3.82 -7.46
N TYR A 119 -4.37 -4.62 -6.47
CA TYR A 119 -5.19 -5.10 -5.37
C TYR A 119 -4.63 -4.60 -4.04
N ARG A 120 -5.43 -3.83 -3.31
CA ARG A 120 -5.04 -3.21 -2.05
C ARG A 120 -5.88 -3.74 -0.90
N PHE A 121 -5.26 -4.49 -0.02
CA PHE A 121 -5.88 -5.05 1.18
C PHE A 121 -5.70 -4.14 2.39
N ARG A 122 -6.79 -3.95 3.11
CA ARG A 122 -6.81 -3.21 4.36
C ARG A 122 -7.57 -4.01 5.41
N ASN A 123 -6.93 -4.23 6.55
CA ASN A 123 -7.57 -4.79 7.72
C ASN A 123 -8.23 -3.68 8.56
N HIS A 124 -9.46 -3.87 8.92
CA HIS A 124 -10.34 -3.11 9.83
C HIS A 124 -9.87 -1.67 10.14
N ASN A 125 -9.32 -1.45 11.33
CA ASN A 125 -8.90 -0.13 11.82
C ASN A 125 -7.41 0.18 11.59
N ASP A 126 -6.72 -0.58 10.74
CA ASP A 126 -5.31 -0.35 10.41
C ASP A 126 -5.01 1.15 10.21
N VAL A 127 -4.26 1.72 11.17
CA VAL A 127 -3.97 3.15 11.24
C VAL A 127 -3.01 3.60 10.14
N VAL A 128 -2.10 2.72 9.69
CA VAL A 128 -1.09 3.04 8.67
C VAL A 128 -1.77 3.40 7.35
N THR A 129 -2.85 2.68 6.99
CA THR A 129 -3.61 2.93 5.76
C THR A 129 -4.30 4.30 5.73
N ARG A 130 -4.41 4.96 6.87
CA ARG A 130 -5.01 6.31 6.97
C ARG A 130 -4.01 7.42 6.74
N HIS A 131 -2.70 7.12 6.68
CA HIS A 131 -1.62 8.09 6.54
C HIS A 131 -0.91 7.94 5.19
N PRO A 132 -0.31 9.03 4.69
CA PRO A 132 -0.57 10.42 5.03
C PRO A 132 -2.05 10.80 4.83
N LEU A 133 -2.52 11.85 5.51
CA LEU A 133 -3.95 12.20 5.49
C LEU A 133 -4.40 12.67 4.10
N SER A 134 -5.64 12.33 3.73
CA SER A 134 -6.19 12.63 2.40
C SER A 134 -6.36 14.12 2.12
N PHE A 135 -6.52 14.96 3.16
CA PHE A 135 -6.62 16.42 2.96
C PHE A 135 -5.29 17.07 2.54
N TRP A 136 -4.14 16.36 2.72
CA TRP A 136 -2.85 16.77 2.14
C TRP A 136 -2.68 16.30 0.68
N ASN A 137 -3.77 16.01 -0.02
CA ASN A 137 -3.80 15.50 -1.38
C ASN A 137 -3.11 14.15 -1.58
N TYR A 138 -3.05 13.28 -0.54
CA TYR A 138 -2.59 11.91 -0.70
C TYR A 138 -3.74 10.96 -1.01
N ARG A 139 -3.51 10.01 -1.92
CA ARG A 139 -4.50 9.02 -2.38
C ARG A 139 -3.90 7.62 -2.43
N HIS A 140 -4.77 6.65 -2.29
CA HIS A 140 -4.47 5.25 -2.61
C HIS A 140 -4.70 4.96 -4.09
N VAL A 141 -4.02 3.92 -4.59
CA VAL A 141 -4.19 3.36 -5.92
C VAL A 141 -4.90 2.00 -5.86
N GLY A 142 -5.41 1.53 -7.00
CA GLY A 142 -5.96 0.20 -7.19
C GLY A 142 -7.33 -0.06 -6.57
N LEU A 143 -7.79 -1.29 -6.71
CA LEU A 143 -9.02 -1.81 -6.14
C LEU A 143 -8.86 -2.02 -4.63
N TRP A 144 -9.92 -1.73 -3.88
CA TRP A 144 -9.89 -1.81 -2.42
C TRP A 144 -10.62 -3.05 -1.91
N PHE A 145 -9.88 -3.91 -1.21
CA PHE A 145 -10.37 -5.04 -0.44
C PHE A 145 -10.25 -4.70 1.06
N TYR A 146 -11.36 -4.80 1.77
CA TYR A 146 -11.46 -4.41 3.16
C TYR A 146 -11.91 -5.60 3.99
N PHE A 147 -11.08 -6.02 4.94
CA PHE A 147 -11.47 -6.95 6.00
C PHE A 147 -12.14 -6.15 7.12
N ASP A 148 -13.37 -6.48 7.44
CA ASP A 148 -14.10 -5.82 8.53
C ASP A 148 -13.74 -6.41 9.91
N GLY A 149 -14.46 -5.97 10.98
CA GLY A 149 -14.18 -6.44 12.34
C GLY A 149 -14.46 -7.92 12.57
N ASP A 150 -15.28 -8.52 11.72
CA ASP A 150 -15.65 -9.95 11.75
C ASP A 150 -14.72 -10.81 10.87
N GLY A 151 -13.82 -10.16 10.11
CA GLY A 151 -12.87 -10.80 9.18
C GLY A 151 -13.42 -11.00 7.77
N ASP A 152 -14.66 -10.58 7.50
CA ASP A 152 -15.26 -10.69 6.18
C ASP A 152 -14.61 -9.72 5.18
N CYS A 153 -14.30 -10.23 3.98
CA CYS A 153 -13.70 -9.43 2.92
C CYS A 153 -14.77 -8.73 2.07
N VAL A 154 -14.74 -7.40 2.08
CA VAL A 154 -15.64 -6.57 1.28
C VAL A 154 -14.86 -5.79 0.24
N THR A 155 -15.23 -5.95 -1.04
CA THR A 155 -14.60 -5.21 -2.14
C THR A 155 -15.21 -3.81 -2.25
N SER A 156 -14.37 -2.80 -2.22
CA SER A 156 -14.76 -1.38 -2.36
C SER A 156 -15.96 -0.99 -1.48
N PRO A 157 -15.89 -1.16 -0.15
CA PRO A 157 -16.99 -0.92 0.76
C PRO A 157 -17.53 0.51 0.60
N ASN A 158 -18.85 0.65 0.55
CA ASN A 158 -19.51 1.95 0.45
C ASN A 158 -19.41 2.74 1.76
N PHE A 159 -19.78 4.02 1.71
CA PHE A 159 -19.75 4.92 2.88
C PHE A 159 -20.56 4.36 4.07
N TRP A 160 -21.75 3.81 3.82
CA TRP A 160 -22.65 3.29 4.85
C TRP A 160 -22.10 2.04 5.54
N HIS A 161 -21.47 1.14 4.80
CA HIS A 161 -20.79 -0.02 5.38
C HIS A 161 -19.71 0.43 6.37
N ARG A 162 -18.87 1.40 5.97
CA ARG A 162 -17.81 1.97 6.82
C ARG A 162 -18.35 2.71 8.04
N LEU A 163 -19.47 3.42 7.90
CA LEU A 163 -20.10 4.15 8.99
C LEU A 163 -20.68 3.19 10.04
N LYS A 164 -21.29 2.09 9.60
CA LYS A 164 -21.81 1.03 10.50
C LYS A 164 -20.67 0.42 11.31
N GLN A 165 -19.58 0.03 10.67
CA GLN A 165 -18.38 -0.51 11.32
C GLN A 165 -17.73 0.49 12.30
N PHE A 166 -17.74 1.78 11.95
CA PHE A 166 -17.24 2.82 12.84
C PHE A 166 -18.13 3.04 14.06
N GLY A 167 -19.46 2.94 13.90
CA GLY A 167 -20.45 3.09 14.98
C GLY A 167 -20.41 1.95 16.00
N SER A 168 -20.30 0.69 15.56
CA SER A 168 -20.16 -0.47 16.45
C SER A 168 -18.89 -0.39 17.32
N GLY A 169 -17.78 0.09 16.75
CA GLY A 169 -16.54 0.29 17.48
C GLY A 169 -16.51 1.51 18.43
N MET A 170 -17.46 2.45 18.35
CA MET A 170 -17.51 3.62 19.24
C MET A 170 -18.09 3.29 20.63
N LEU A 171 -18.93 2.25 20.74
CA LEU A 171 -19.58 1.83 21.99
C LEU A 171 -18.66 0.97 22.88
N GLU A 172 -17.59 0.36 22.35
CA GLU A 172 -16.74 -0.58 23.08
C GLU A 172 -15.43 -0.01 23.64
N GLY A 173 -15.27 1.28 23.78
CA GLY A 173 -14.23 1.84 24.63
C GLY A 173 -13.17 2.70 23.99
N PHE A 174 -13.05 3.87 24.52
CA PHE A 174 -12.09 4.94 24.14
C PHE A 174 -10.62 4.61 24.46
N MET A 175 -10.32 3.57 25.25
CA MET A 175 -8.97 3.25 25.72
C MET A 175 -8.30 2.08 25.01
N ASP A 176 -9.05 1.09 24.48
CA ASP A 176 -8.47 -0.07 23.77
C ASP A 176 -8.15 0.21 22.30
N LYS A 177 -8.76 1.22 21.68
CA LYS A 177 -8.65 1.51 20.24
C LYS A 177 -7.25 1.77 19.69
N LYS A 178 -6.32 2.24 20.53
CA LYS A 178 -4.96 2.55 20.06
C LYS A 178 -4.11 1.28 19.91
N ILE A 179 -4.35 0.29 20.76
CA ILE A 179 -3.65 -1.00 20.75
C ILE A 179 -4.17 -1.85 19.59
N ASP A 180 -5.48 -1.92 19.39
CA ASP A 180 -6.11 -2.68 18.31
C ASP A 180 -5.71 -2.19 16.91
N SER A 181 -5.62 -0.86 16.71
CA SER A 181 -5.30 -0.29 15.40
C SER A 181 -3.86 -0.57 14.93
N PHE A 182 -2.95 -0.83 15.85
CA PHE A 182 -1.60 -1.31 15.53
C PHE A 182 -1.55 -2.83 15.38
N ALA A 183 -2.35 -3.57 16.14
CA ALA A 183 -2.53 -5.00 15.97
C ALA A 183 -3.12 -5.31 14.58
N ASP A 184 -4.11 -4.53 14.13
CA ASP A 184 -4.71 -4.62 12.80
C ASP A 184 -3.67 -4.43 11.67
N HIS A 185 -2.58 -3.71 11.93
CA HIS A 185 -1.49 -3.51 10.98
C HIS A 185 -0.51 -4.69 10.91
N SER A 186 -0.60 -5.67 11.80
CA SER A 186 0.34 -6.80 11.80
C SER A 186 0.28 -7.61 10.50
N VAL A 187 1.45 -7.93 9.93
CA VAL A 187 1.55 -8.79 8.74
C VAL A 187 0.95 -10.17 8.99
N SER A 188 1.05 -10.71 10.22
CA SER A 188 0.47 -12.00 10.57
C SER A 188 -1.06 -12.02 10.49
N ASN A 189 -1.72 -10.90 10.82
CA ASN A 189 -3.15 -10.77 10.67
C ASN A 189 -3.57 -10.73 9.19
N TYR A 190 -2.83 -10.00 8.35
CA TYR A 190 -3.06 -10.02 6.90
C TYR A 190 -2.89 -11.42 6.31
N VAL A 191 -1.84 -12.15 6.71
CA VAL A 191 -1.61 -13.54 6.26
C VAL A 191 -2.76 -14.45 6.69
N LYS A 192 -3.26 -14.32 7.92
CA LYS A 192 -4.40 -15.12 8.40
C LYS A 192 -5.65 -14.84 7.56
N LEU A 193 -6.04 -13.57 7.43
CA LEU A 193 -7.24 -13.14 6.72
C LEU A 193 -7.23 -13.50 5.23
N THR A 194 -6.07 -13.42 4.57
CA THR A 194 -5.96 -13.76 3.14
C THR A 194 -5.89 -15.25 2.85
N ARG A 195 -5.64 -16.10 3.85
CA ARG A 195 -5.72 -17.56 3.69
C ARG A 195 -7.16 -18.09 3.67
N GLU A 196 -8.09 -17.28 4.14
CA GLU A 196 -9.51 -17.63 4.23
C GLU A 196 -10.30 -17.13 2.99
N LEU A 197 -9.63 -16.44 2.03
CA LEU A 197 -10.16 -16.04 0.73
C LEU A 197 -10.03 -17.16 -0.30
#